data_476b585b296588746d36826523ef8fc0
#
_entry.id   476b585b296588746d36826523ef8fc0
#
_cell.length_a   1.000
_cell.length_b   1.000
_cell.length_c   1.000
_cell.angle_alpha   90.00
_cell.angle_beta   90.00
_cell.angle_gamma   90.00
#
_symmetry.space_group_name_H-M   'P 1'
#
loop_
_entity.id
_entity.type
_entity.pdbx_description
1 polymer ?
#
loop_
_entity_poly.entity_id
_entity_poly.type
_entity_poly.pdbx_seq_one_letter_code
_entity_poly.pdbx_strand_id
1 'polypeptide(L)'
;MVSNRRTARREDLGLNAREFAALERLATPQKIQAFLNRVPANHEIGCQSLLSVREVLRQRRAHCLEGAFVAAAALWIHGRPPLVMHLDCELSDYPHCIAVFRKGRFWGAVSKTNGSVLRYRDPVYRSLRELALSYFHEYCDRKGRHTLRSYSRAFDMRRLDTDLWVTSPKACWDAHERLVNLRHYPLVSGRQVAGLSRRDPFESRVSRILQYPKPRRRR
;
A
#
# COMPACT_ATOMS: atom_id res chain seq x y z
N MET A 1 14.02 -10.05 16.39
CA MET A 1 13.07 -10.18 17.53
C MET A 1 11.76 -9.51 17.16
N VAL A 2 10.66 -10.27 17.17
CA VAL A 2 9.31 -9.73 16.92
C VAL A 2 8.91 -8.84 18.09
N SER A 3 8.75 -7.54 17.86
CA SER A 3 8.36 -6.59 18.91
C SER A 3 6.86 -6.61 19.13
N ASN A 4 6.40 -6.92 20.33
CA ASN A 4 4.98 -6.93 20.69
C ASN A 4 4.49 -5.60 21.29
N ARG A 5 5.27 -4.51 21.17
CA ARG A 5 4.95 -3.21 21.75
C ARG A 5 3.83 -2.51 20.99
N ARG A 6 2.94 -1.84 21.72
CA ARG A 6 1.88 -1.02 21.15
C ARG A 6 2.44 0.17 20.36
N THR A 7 3.53 0.77 20.80
CA THR A 7 4.20 1.93 20.20
C THR A 7 5.64 1.55 19.88
N ALA A 8 6.08 1.74 18.66
CA ALA A 8 7.46 1.48 18.28
C ALA A 8 8.38 2.61 18.76
N ARG A 9 9.51 2.25 19.32
CA ARG A 9 10.64 3.14 19.58
C ARG A 9 11.61 3.07 18.41
N ARG A 10 12.55 3.98 18.37
CA ARG A 10 13.60 4.02 17.36
C ARG A 10 14.37 2.70 17.25
N GLU A 11 14.71 2.13 18.41
CA GLU A 11 15.47 0.88 18.56
C GLU A 11 14.68 -0.32 18.03
N ASP A 12 13.35 -0.36 18.27
CA ASP A 12 12.46 -1.42 17.79
C ASP A 12 12.43 -1.48 16.25
N LEU A 13 12.63 -0.34 15.59
CA LEU A 13 12.62 -0.19 14.12
C LEU A 13 14.04 -0.26 13.51
N GLY A 14 15.09 -0.24 14.31
CA GLY A 14 16.48 -0.20 13.83
C GLY A 14 16.82 1.06 13.01
N LEU A 15 16.05 2.14 13.17
CA LEU A 15 16.23 3.40 12.44
C LEU A 15 17.25 4.32 13.15
N ASN A 16 17.96 5.14 12.37
CA ASN A 16 18.74 6.23 12.95
C ASN A 16 17.83 7.40 13.39
N ALA A 17 18.39 8.36 14.13
CA ALA A 17 17.62 9.49 14.69
C ALA A 17 16.90 10.33 13.61
N ARG A 18 17.56 10.55 12.44
CA ARG A 18 17.00 11.33 11.34
C ARG A 18 15.85 10.60 10.63
N GLU A 19 16.00 9.29 10.41
CA GLU A 19 14.99 8.43 9.80
C GLU A 19 13.75 8.35 10.71
N PHE A 20 13.96 8.12 12.01
CA PHE A 20 12.89 8.04 12.99
C PHE A 20 12.13 9.37 13.11
N ALA A 21 12.83 10.50 13.26
CA ALA A 21 12.23 11.82 13.32
C ALA A 21 11.43 12.18 12.05
N ALA A 22 11.83 11.68 10.88
CA ALA A 22 11.07 11.87 9.64
C ALA A 22 9.70 11.18 9.71
N LEU A 23 9.62 9.96 10.25
CA LEU A 23 8.36 9.22 10.44
C LEU A 23 7.54 9.74 11.63
N GLU A 24 8.18 10.14 12.70
CA GLU A 24 7.54 10.67 13.90
C GLU A 24 6.72 11.94 13.62
N ARG A 25 7.15 12.78 12.68
CA ARG A 25 6.37 13.94 12.21
C ARG A 25 5.06 13.57 11.51
N LEU A 26 4.90 12.31 11.10
CA LEU A 26 3.74 11.79 10.38
C LEU A 26 2.67 11.26 11.35
N ALA A 27 2.25 12.08 12.31
CA ALA A 27 1.46 11.68 13.47
C ALA A 27 0.02 11.24 13.17
N THR A 28 -0.49 11.47 11.96
CA THR A 28 -1.86 11.08 11.58
C THR A 28 -1.87 10.40 10.21
N PRO A 29 -2.87 9.54 9.92
CA PRO A 29 -3.03 8.93 8.59
C PRO A 29 -3.03 9.95 7.46
N GLN A 30 -3.63 11.13 7.66
CA GLN A 30 -3.66 12.21 6.68
C GLN A 30 -2.26 12.80 6.44
N LYS A 31 -1.45 12.99 7.49
CA LYS A 31 -0.05 13.44 7.36
C LYS A 31 0.80 12.40 6.65
N ILE A 32 0.59 11.11 6.94
CA ILE A 32 1.26 10.01 6.24
C ILE A 32 0.90 10.04 4.76
N GLN A 33 -0.40 10.15 4.44
CA GLN A 33 -0.86 10.23 3.05
C GLN A 33 -0.28 11.45 2.32
N ALA A 34 -0.30 12.62 2.95
CA ALA A 34 0.26 13.84 2.40
C ALA A 34 1.77 13.72 2.12
N PHE A 35 2.52 13.03 2.99
CA PHE A 35 3.92 12.71 2.76
C PHE A 35 4.08 11.78 1.54
N LEU A 36 3.35 10.67 1.47
CA LEU A 36 3.44 9.71 0.38
C LEU A 36 3.01 10.31 -0.98
N ASN A 37 2.07 11.25 -0.99
CA ASN A 37 1.69 11.95 -2.20
C ASN A 37 2.84 12.79 -2.78
N ARG A 38 3.75 13.29 -1.93
CA ARG A 38 4.94 14.05 -2.36
C ARG A 38 6.16 13.18 -2.70
N VAL A 39 6.11 11.90 -2.36
CA VAL A 39 7.15 10.93 -2.75
C VAL A 39 6.93 10.54 -4.22
N PRO A 40 7.88 10.75 -5.14
CA PRO A 40 7.76 10.30 -6.51
C PRO A 40 7.50 8.81 -6.66
N ALA A 41 6.88 8.43 -7.77
CA ALA A 41 6.64 7.03 -8.07
C ALA A 41 7.97 6.30 -8.32
N ASN A 42 8.12 5.12 -7.72
CA ASN A 42 9.18 4.20 -8.09
C ASN A 42 8.76 3.46 -9.36
N HIS A 43 9.36 3.83 -10.48
CA HIS A 43 9.08 3.24 -11.79
C HIS A 43 9.88 1.98 -12.09
N GLU A 44 10.69 1.51 -11.13
CA GLU A 44 11.50 0.29 -11.23
C GLU A 44 12.36 0.24 -12.50
N ILE A 45 12.95 1.38 -12.85
CA ILE A 45 13.78 1.51 -14.05
C ILE A 45 15.03 0.65 -13.87
N GLY A 46 15.20 -0.31 -14.77
CA GLY A 46 16.37 -1.20 -14.82
C GLY A 46 16.19 -2.55 -14.15
N CYS A 47 15.42 -2.66 -13.06
CA CYS A 47 15.08 -3.94 -12.41
C CYS A 47 13.90 -3.76 -11.46
N GLN A 48 13.26 -4.86 -11.10
CA GLN A 48 12.27 -4.86 -10.01
C GLN A 48 12.95 -4.48 -8.70
N SER A 49 12.35 -3.54 -7.98
CA SER A 49 12.79 -3.12 -6.65
C SER A 49 11.68 -3.33 -5.64
N LEU A 50 12.03 -3.45 -4.39
CA LEU A 50 11.09 -3.51 -3.28
C LEU A 50 11.78 -2.88 -2.07
N LEU A 51 11.69 -1.56 -2.01
CA LEU A 51 12.43 -0.75 -1.07
C LEU A 51 11.88 -0.88 0.35
N SER A 52 12.78 -1.05 1.32
CA SER A 52 12.45 -0.92 2.73
C SER A 52 12.08 0.52 3.11
N VAL A 53 11.55 0.73 4.31
CA VAL A 53 11.24 2.08 4.81
C VAL A 53 12.47 2.99 4.74
N ARG A 54 13.64 2.50 5.20
CA ARG A 54 14.93 3.21 5.12
C ARG A 54 15.26 3.64 3.70
N GLU A 55 15.13 2.70 2.77
CA GLU A 55 15.47 2.95 1.36
C GLU A 55 14.49 3.92 0.69
N VAL A 56 13.20 3.88 1.03
CA VAL A 56 12.23 4.89 0.57
C VAL A 56 12.60 6.28 1.06
N LEU A 57 12.96 6.41 2.34
CA LEU A 57 13.37 7.71 2.90
C LEU A 57 14.66 8.23 2.25
N ARG A 58 15.62 7.33 1.94
CA ARG A 58 16.91 7.66 1.31
C ARG A 58 16.74 8.01 -0.17
N GLN A 59 16.04 7.17 -0.95
CA GLN A 59 15.90 7.29 -2.39
C GLN A 59 14.75 8.23 -2.82
N ARG A 60 13.86 8.57 -1.89
CA ARG A 60 12.69 9.45 -2.11
C ARG A 60 11.83 9.00 -3.30
N ARG A 61 11.57 7.71 -3.40
CA ARG A 61 10.65 7.12 -4.37
C ARG A 61 9.95 5.92 -3.74
N ALA A 62 8.71 5.65 -4.17
CA ALA A 62 7.97 4.50 -3.69
C ALA A 62 6.88 4.05 -4.67
N HIS A 63 6.67 2.74 -4.76
CA HIS A 63 5.43 2.14 -5.28
C HIS A 63 4.50 1.74 -4.12
N CYS A 64 3.41 1.02 -4.41
CA CYS A 64 2.32 0.77 -3.45
C CYS A 64 2.79 0.06 -2.17
N LEU A 65 3.51 -1.05 -2.26
CA LEU A 65 3.94 -1.82 -1.09
C LEU A 65 4.99 -1.06 -0.27
N GLU A 66 5.93 -0.41 -0.93
CA GLU A 66 6.95 0.43 -0.29
C GLU A 66 6.31 1.58 0.51
N GLY A 67 5.28 2.22 -0.09
CA GLY A 67 4.46 3.22 0.60
C GLY A 67 3.65 2.64 1.77
N ALA A 68 3.14 1.41 1.63
CA ALA A 68 2.44 0.73 2.70
C ALA A 68 3.39 0.40 3.89
N PHE A 69 4.66 0.05 3.63
CA PHE A 69 5.67 -0.13 4.67
C PHE A 69 5.93 1.17 5.43
N VAL A 70 6.14 2.27 4.72
CA VAL A 70 6.33 3.60 5.35
C VAL A 70 5.13 3.97 6.22
N ALA A 71 3.91 3.76 5.70
CA ALA A 71 2.69 4.06 6.43
C ALA A 71 2.52 3.17 7.67
N ALA A 72 2.80 1.87 7.55
CA ALA A 72 2.74 0.92 8.67
C ALA A 72 3.74 1.31 9.78
N ALA A 73 4.99 1.64 9.44
CA ALA A 73 6.00 2.08 10.40
C ALA A 73 5.58 3.38 11.12
N ALA A 74 5.10 4.38 10.36
CA ALA A 74 4.62 5.63 10.95
C ALA A 74 3.39 5.41 11.86
N LEU A 75 2.44 4.57 11.46
CA LEU A 75 1.30 4.20 12.31
C LEU A 75 1.75 3.53 13.60
N TRP A 76 2.74 2.66 13.55
CA TRP A 76 3.27 1.95 14.72
C TRP A 76 3.97 2.90 15.71
N ILE A 77 4.76 3.84 15.22
CA ILE A 77 5.37 4.91 16.05
C ILE A 77 4.30 5.66 16.85
N HIS A 78 3.12 5.86 16.27
CA HIS A 78 2.00 6.57 16.88
C HIS A 78 0.97 5.66 17.57
N GLY A 79 1.38 4.46 18.01
CA GLY A 79 0.55 3.55 18.80
C GLY A 79 -0.59 2.88 18.09
N ARG A 80 -0.58 2.89 16.73
CA ARG A 80 -1.53 2.15 15.90
C ARG A 80 -0.87 0.88 15.37
N PRO A 81 -1.58 -0.26 15.33
CA PRO A 81 -1.02 -1.48 14.76
C PRO A 81 -0.54 -1.24 13.31
N PRO A 82 0.69 -1.69 12.94
CA PRO A 82 1.21 -1.57 11.59
C PRO A 82 0.59 -2.61 10.65
N LEU A 83 -0.65 -2.38 10.24
CA LEU A 83 -1.42 -3.33 9.45
C LEU A 83 -1.29 -3.05 7.95
N VAL A 84 -1.00 -4.08 7.17
CA VAL A 84 -0.98 -4.05 5.70
C VAL A 84 -2.00 -5.04 5.15
N MET A 85 -2.72 -4.65 4.11
CA MET A 85 -3.69 -5.48 3.40
C MET A 85 -3.33 -5.53 1.91
N HIS A 86 -3.34 -6.73 1.35
CA HIS A 86 -3.13 -6.99 -0.06
C HIS A 86 -4.49 -7.07 -0.78
N LEU A 87 -4.62 -6.36 -1.88
CA LEU A 87 -5.74 -6.38 -2.81
C LEU A 87 -5.30 -7.15 -4.05
N ASP A 88 -5.93 -8.28 -4.31
CA ASP A 88 -5.56 -9.18 -5.38
C ASP A 88 -6.52 -9.06 -6.56
N CYS A 89 -5.99 -9.15 -7.77
CA CYS A 89 -6.71 -8.91 -9.01
C CYS A 89 -6.36 -9.95 -10.09
N GLU A 90 -7.03 -9.87 -11.22
CA GLU A 90 -6.67 -10.69 -12.39
C GLU A 90 -5.27 -10.37 -12.91
N LEU A 91 -4.63 -11.36 -13.56
CA LEU A 91 -3.28 -11.24 -14.15
C LEU A 91 -3.16 -10.14 -15.22
N SER A 92 -4.27 -9.62 -15.72
CA SER A 92 -4.31 -8.49 -16.66
C SER A 92 -4.10 -7.12 -16.01
N ASP A 93 -4.01 -7.08 -14.67
CA ASP A 93 -3.83 -5.87 -13.85
C ASP A 93 -2.76 -6.13 -12.77
N TYR A 94 -2.49 -5.13 -11.94
CA TYR A 94 -1.48 -5.23 -10.89
C TYR A 94 -2.13 -5.24 -9.50
N PRO A 95 -1.74 -6.17 -8.62
CA PRO A 95 -2.19 -6.16 -7.23
C PRO A 95 -1.71 -4.89 -6.51
N HIS A 96 -2.37 -4.55 -5.41
CA HIS A 96 -2.05 -3.34 -4.65
C HIS A 96 -1.98 -3.61 -3.16
N CYS A 97 -1.05 -2.96 -2.47
CA CYS A 97 -0.92 -3.04 -1.02
C CYS A 97 -1.27 -1.68 -0.40
N ILE A 98 -2.06 -1.72 0.66
CA ILE A 98 -2.47 -0.55 1.43
C ILE A 98 -2.18 -0.76 2.91
N ALA A 99 -1.80 0.31 3.62
CA ALA A 99 -1.75 0.28 5.07
C ALA A 99 -3.11 0.65 5.64
N VAL A 100 -3.70 -0.25 6.43
CA VAL A 100 -5.03 -0.04 6.99
C VAL A 100 -4.96 0.42 8.45
N PHE A 101 -5.90 1.26 8.86
CA PHE A 101 -5.99 1.77 10.23
C PHE A 101 -7.45 1.84 10.69
N ARG A 102 -7.65 1.99 12.00
CA ARG A 102 -8.97 2.19 12.60
C ARG A 102 -9.07 3.54 13.30
N LYS A 103 -10.27 4.12 13.23
CA LYS A 103 -10.73 5.21 14.11
C LYS A 103 -12.06 4.77 14.73
N GLY A 104 -12.04 4.46 16.03
CA GLY A 104 -13.14 3.75 16.67
C GLY A 104 -13.39 2.38 16.00
N ARG A 105 -14.62 2.15 15.56
CA ARG A 105 -15.02 0.90 14.86
C ARG A 105 -14.80 0.92 13.34
N PHE A 106 -14.41 2.05 12.75
CA PHE A 106 -14.33 2.22 11.31
C PHE A 106 -12.91 2.04 10.78
N TRP A 107 -12.81 1.44 9.61
CA TRP A 107 -11.57 1.22 8.86
C TRP A 107 -11.33 2.33 7.86
N GLY A 108 -10.07 2.70 7.70
CA GLY A 108 -9.56 3.57 6.64
C GLY A 108 -8.25 3.02 6.09
N ALA A 109 -7.72 3.63 5.04
CA ALA A 109 -6.49 3.20 4.40
C ALA A 109 -5.61 4.35 3.95
N VAL A 110 -4.31 4.21 4.16
CA VAL A 110 -3.25 4.99 3.53
C VAL A 110 -2.77 4.20 2.31
N SER A 111 -2.69 4.86 1.17
CA SER A 111 -2.37 4.21 -0.10
C SER A 111 -1.40 5.03 -0.93
N LYS A 112 -0.34 4.40 -1.44
CA LYS A 112 0.59 4.99 -2.40
C LYS A 112 0.27 4.51 -3.80
N THR A 113 -0.13 5.44 -4.64
CA THR A 113 -0.37 5.21 -6.07
C THR A 113 0.24 6.33 -6.89
N ASN A 114 0.51 6.08 -8.15
CA ASN A 114 0.91 7.10 -9.13
C ASN A 114 -0.28 7.60 -9.97
N GLY A 115 -1.38 6.86 -9.97
CA GLY A 115 -2.60 7.20 -10.70
C GLY A 115 -3.55 8.12 -9.93
N SER A 116 -4.62 8.52 -10.59
CA SER A 116 -5.74 9.26 -10.00
C SER A 116 -6.63 8.38 -9.12
N VAL A 117 -6.51 7.07 -9.20
CA VAL A 117 -7.29 6.05 -8.50
C VAL A 117 -6.47 5.30 -7.45
N LEU A 118 -7.10 4.42 -6.66
CA LEU A 118 -6.50 3.61 -5.58
C LEU A 118 -5.86 4.47 -4.48
N ARG A 119 -6.50 5.56 -4.14
CA ARG A 119 -5.99 6.55 -3.18
C ARG A 119 -6.48 6.30 -1.74
N TYR A 120 -6.14 7.23 -0.86
CA TYR A 120 -6.54 7.26 0.54
C TYR A 120 -8.05 7.01 0.74
N ARG A 121 -8.37 6.33 1.83
CA ARG A 121 -9.76 6.15 2.31
C ARG A 121 -9.88 6.62 3.74
N ASP A 122 -10.81 7.53 3.97
CA ASP A 122 -11.19 7.95 5.31
C ASP A 122 -11.79 6.79 6.11
N PRO A 123 -11.69 6.80 7.47
CA PRO A 123 -12.17 5.71 8.31
C PRO A 123 -13.69 5.75 8.47
N VAL A 124 -14.40 5.35 7.43
CA VAL A 124 -15.89 5.27 7.36
C VAL A 124 -16.41 3.85 7.12
N TYR A 125 -15.54 2.90 6.79
CA TYR A 125 -15.90 1.53 6.42
C TYR A 125 -16.02 0.65 7.66
N ARG A 126 -17.13 -0.09 7.78
CA ARG A 126 -17.43 -0.95 8.94
C ARG A 126 -16.61 -2.23 8.96
N SER A 127 -16.16 -2.70 7.80
CA SER A 127 -15.36 -3.92 7.63
C SER A 127 -14.23 -3.74 6.63
N LEU A 128 -13.24 -4.65 6.66
CA LEU A 128 -12.20 -4.72 5.62
C LEU A 128 -12.78 -5.05 4.25
N ARG A 129 -13.91 -5.80 4.21
CA ARG A 129 -14.61 -6.08 2.94
C ARG A 129 -15.21 -4.82 2.33
N GLU A 130 -15.88 -3.98 3.12
CA GLU A 130 -16.39 -2.69 2.65
C GLU A 130 -15.26 -1.78 2.16
N LEU A 131 -14.15 -1.71 2.92
CA LEU A 131 -12.96 -0.95 2.52
C LEU A 131 -12.41 -1.47 1.20
N ALA A 132 -12.25 -2.78 1.01
CA ALA A 132 -11.77 -3.37 -0.23
C ALA A 132 -12.73 -3.10 -1.40
N LEU A 133 -14.06 -3.20 -1.19
CA LEU A 133 -15.08 -2.88 -2.18
C LEU A 133 -15.05 -1.42 -2.63
N SER A 134 -14.60 -0.49 -1.77
CA SER A 134 -14.46 0.92 -2.17
C SER A 134 -13.44 1.15 -3.29
N TYR A 135 -12.56 0.18 -3.52
CA TYR A 135 -11.60 0.19 -4.62
C TYR A 135 -12.07 -0.58 -5.86
N PHE A 136 -13.21 -1.30 -5.78
CA PHE A 136 -13.62 -2.25 -6.81
C PHE A 136 -13.73 -1.63 -8.20
N HIS A 137 -14.41 -0.50 -8.32
CA HIS A 137 -14.58 0.19 -9.61
C HIS A 137 -13.32 0.92 -10.10
N GLU A 138 -12.34 1.10 -9.21
CA GLU A 138 -11.07 1.72 -9.55
C GLU A 138 -10.08 0.73 -10.19
N TYR A 139 -10.24 -0.57 -9.93
CA TYR A 139 -9.48 -1.65 -10.56
C TYR A 139 -10.03 -1.98 -11.93
N CYS A 140 -9.23 -1.70 -12.96
CA CYS A 140 -9.68 -1.89 -14.33
C CYS A 140 -8.51 -2.05 -15.29
N ASP A 141 -8.55 -3.09 -16.10
CA ASP A 141 -7.54 -3.34 -17.12
C ASP A 141 -7.66 -2.35 -18.30
N ARG A 142 -6.73 -2.48 -19.28
CA ARG A 142 -6.70 -1.62 -20.46
C ARG A 142 -7.95 -1.78 -21.36
N LYS A 143 -8.68 -2.89 -21.22
CA LYS A 143 -9.92 -3.19 -21.98
C LYS A 143 -11.18 -2.73 -21.25
N GLY A 144 -11.04 -2.06 -20.11
CA GLY A 144 -12.14 -1.59 -19.31
C GLY A 144 -12.83 -2.68 -18.46
N ARG A 145 -12.20 -3.84 -18.26
CA ARG A 145 -12.77 -4.91 -17.42
C ARG A 145 -12.38 -4.67 -15.96
N HIS A 146 -13.34 -4.79 -15.05
CA HIS A 146 -13.07 -4.72 -13.62
C HIS A 146 -12.31 -5.97 -13.14
N THR A 147 -11.18 -5.76 -12.50
CA THR A 147 -10.17 -6.80 -12.24
C THR A 147 -10.00 -7.19 -10.79
N LEU A 148 -10.43 -6.39 -9.81
CA LEU A 148 -10.32 -6.75 -8.39
C LEU A 148 -11.11 -8.03 -8.09
N ARG A 149 -10.47 -9.01 -7.42
CA ARG A 149 -11.07 -10.32 -7.13
C ARG A 149 -11.16 -10.63 -5.65
N SER A 150 -10.12 -10.31 -4.90
CA SER A 150 -10.05 -10.67 -3.50
C SER A 150 -9.22 -9.68 -2.69
N TYR A 151 -9.28 -9.82 -1.37
CA TYR A 151 -8.46 -9.06 -0.43
C TYR A 151 -7.94 -10.00 0.67
N SER A 152 -6.74 -9.71 1.18
CA SER A 152 -6.20 -10.48 2.30
C SER A 152 -6.78 -9.99 3.64
N ARG A 153 -6.64 -10.81 4.68
CA ARG A 153 -6.74 -10.28 6.04
C ARG A 153 -5.70 -9.15 6.23
N ALA A 154 -6.00 -8.20 7.11
CA ALA A 154 -4.99 -7.23 7.55
C ALA A 154 -3.87 -7.99 8.29
N PHE A 155 -2.64 -7.86 7.78
CA PHE A 155 -1.47 -8.51 8.36
C PHE A 155 -0.73 -7.52 9.26
N ASP A 156 -0.46 -7.95 10.48
CA ASP A 156 0.32 -7.17 11.44
C ASP A 156 1.82 -7.34 11.14
N MET A 157 2.44 -6.28 10.66
CA MET A 157 3.85 -6.28 10.26
C MET A 157 4.82 -6.51 11.43
N ARG A 158 4.37 -6.42 12.69
CA ARG A 158 5.14 -6.81 13.87
C ARG A 158 5.49 -8.30 13.90
N ARG A 159 4.79 -9.11 13.10
CA ARG A 159 5.06 -10.56 12.94
C ARG A 159 6.25 -10.87 12.04
N LEU A 160 6.81 -9.85 11.39
CA LEU A 160 8.06 -9.94 10.63
C LEU A 160 9.15 -9.18 11.38
N ASP A 161 10.37 -9.67 11.28
CA ASP A 161 11.52 -8.93 11.77
C ASP A 161 11.66 -7.62 10.99
N THR A 162 12.01 -6.55 11.68
CA THR A 162 12.06 -5.19 11.09
C THR A 162 13.17 -5.03 10.06
N ASP A 163 14.18 -5.88 10.08
CA ASP A 163 15.24 -5.94 9.07
C ASP A 163 14.75 -6.47 7.71
N LEU A 164 13.59 -7.12 7.65
CA LEU A 164 12.99 -7.60 6.41
C LEU A 164 12.19 -6.53 5.65
N TRP A 165 11.73 -5.45 6.32
CA TRP A 165 10.85 -4.46 5.69
C TRP A 165 11.11 -3.00 6.11
N VAL A 166 11.72 -2.75 7.28
CA VAL A 166 12.04 -1.39 7.75
C VAL A 166 13.45 -1.00 7.34
N THR A 167 14.44 -1.83 7.59
CA THR A 167 15.86 -1.47 7.43
C THR A 167 16.61 -2.27 6.39
N SER A 168 15.95 -3.21 5.71
CA SER A 168 16.58 -4.05 4.71
C SER A 168 17.39 -3.23 3.69
N PRO A 169 18.66 -3.53 3.47
CA PRO A 169 19.44 -2.95 2.38
C PRO A 169 19.16 -3.62 1.03
N LYS A 170 18.48 -4.79 1.06
CA LYS A 170 18.07 -5.57 -0.11
C LYS A 170 16.59 -5.38 -0.38
N ALA A 171 16.13 -5.83 -1.53
CA ALA A 171 14.70 -5.88 -1.85
C ALA A 171 13.94 -6.76 -0.87
N CYS A 172 12.81 -6.29 -0.37
CA CYS A 172 12.02 -6.90 0.72
C CYS A 172 11.11 -8.03 0.21
N TRP A 173 11.66 -8.98 -0.58
CA TRP A 173 10.88 -10.05 -1.19
C TRP A 173 10.21 -10.97 -0.17
N ASP A 174 10.88 -11.29 0.95
CA ASP A 174 10.32 -12.14 2.02
C ASP A 174 9.06 -11.51 2.62
N ALA A 175 9.08 -10.19 2.83
CA ALA A 175 7.90 -9.46 3.31
C ALA A 175 6.78 -9.43 2.26
N HIS A 176 7.10 -9.28 0.98
CA HIS A 176 6.14 -9.36 -0.12
C HIS A 176 5.50 -10.75 -0.20
N GLU A 177 6.32 -11.80 -0.26
CA GLU A 177 5.86 -13.19 -0.34
C GLU A 177 4.93 -13.54 0.83
N ARG A 178 5.26 -13.08 2.03
CA ARG A 178 4.39 -13.23 3.20
C ARG A 178 3.02 -12.60 3.00
N LEU A 179 2.93 -11.44 2.37
CA LEU A 179 1.68 -10.72 2.15
C LEU A 179 0.82 -11.36 1.05
N VAL A 180 1.43 -11.77 -0.06
CA VAL A 180 0.67 -12.40 -1.17
C VAL A 180 0.17 -13.80 -0.82
N ASN A 181 0.88 -14.53 0.05
CA ASN A 181 0.50 -15.86 0.52
C ASN A 181 -0.47 -15.86 1.72
N LEU A 182 -1.00 -14.70 2.12
CA LEU A 182 -2.03 -14.64 3.15
C LEU A 182 -3.34 -15.26 2.65
N ARG A 183 -4.18 -15.71 3.59
CA ARG A 183 -5.56 -16.06 3.25
C ARG A 183 -6.28 -14.85 2.63
N HIS A 184 -6.78 -15.03 1.42
CA HIS A 184 -7.62 -14.06 0.72
C HIS A 184 -9.10 -14.42 0.82
N TYR A 185 -9.94 -13.41 0.80
CA TYR A 185 -11.39 -13.50 0.83
C TYR A 185 -11.95 -12.95 -0.47
N PRO A 186 -12.78 -13.73 -1.21
CA PRO A 186 -13.34 -13.28 -2.46
C PRO A 186 -14.28 -12.09 -2.26
N LEU A 187 -14.22 -11.12 -3.15
CA LEU A 187 -15.14 -9.97 -3.20
C LEU A 187 -16.34 -10.25 -4.08
N VAL A 188 -16.13 -10.97 -5.17
CA VAL A 188 -17.12 -11.29 -6.19
C VAL A 188 -17.03 -12.77 -6.56
N SER A 189 -18.18 -13.36 -6.90
CA SER A 189 -18.27 -14.72 -7.44
C SER A 189 -18.01 -14.74 -8.94
N GLY A 190 -17.67 -15.89 -9.51
CA GLY A 190 -17.53 -16.05 -10.97
C GLY A 190 -18.79 -15.64 -11.76
N ARG A 191 -19.99 -15.92 -11.21
CA ARG A 191 -21.26 -15.49 -11.81
C ARG A 191 -21.39 -13.96 -11.85
N GLN A 192 -20.98 -13.27 -10.79
CA GLN A 192 -20.97 -11.80 -10.77
C GLN A 192 -19.96 -11.24 -11.77
N VAL A 193 -18.76 -11.83 -11.85
CA VAL A 193 -17.73 -11.41 -12.81
C VAL A 193 -18.25 -11.47 -14.25
N ALA A 194 -18.98 -12.53 -14.62
CA ALA A 194 -19.55 -12.68 -15.96
C ALA A 194 -20.58 -11.59 -16.32
N GLY A 195 -21.23 -11.00 -15.31
CA GLY A 195 -22.25 -9.95 -15.49
C GLY A 195 -21.75 -8.52 -15.31
N LEU A 196 -20.43 -8.30 -15.04
CA LEU A 196 -19.90 -6.97 -14.82
C LEU A 196 -19.93 -6.12 -16.10
N SER A 197 -20.36 -4.88 -15.96
CA SER A 197 -20.22 -3.87 -17.01
C SER A 197 -18.74 -3.51 -17.22
N ARG A 198 -18.42 -2.96 -18.38
CA ARG A 198 -17.12 -2.35 -18.61
C ARG A 198 -17.11 -0.92 -18.09
N ARG A 199 -15.93 -0.47 -17.67
CA ARG A 199 -15.71 0.92 -17.31
C ARG A 199 -15.96 1.83 -18.51
N ASP A 200 -16.58 2.96 -18.27
CA ASP A 200 -16.78 3.99 -19.27
C ASP A 200 -15.44 4.49 -19.85
N PRO A 201 -15.37 4.75 -21.18
CA PRO A 201 -14.14 5.26 -21.82
C PRO A 201 -13.63 6.59 -21.24
N PHE A 202 -14.53 7.46 -20.77
CA PHE A 202 -14.14 8.72 -20.13
C PHE A 202 -13.44 8.46 -18.79
N GLU A 203 -14.02 7.63 -17.92
CA GLU A 203 -13.39 7.22 -16.65
C GLU A 203 -12.03 6.55 -16.89
N SER A 204 -11.92 5.72 -17.93
CA SER A 204 -10.68 5.07 -18.32
C SER A 204 -9.58 6.07 -18.73
N ARG A 205 -9.94 7.17 -19.37
CA ARG A 205 -8.98 8.26 -19.69
C ARG A 205 -8.51 8.95 -18.42
N VAL A 206 -9.43 9.30 -17.52
CA VAL A 206 -9.10 9.96 -16.24
C VAL A 206 -8.20 9.08 -15.38
N SER A 207 -8.47 7.77 -15.30
CA SER A 207 -7.67 6.84 -14.50
C SER A 207 -6.22 6.67 -15.00
N ARG A 208 -5.91 7.03 -16.24
CA ARG A 208 -4.56 7.00 -16.83
C ARG A 208 -3.72 8.24 -16.49
N ILE A 209 -4.27 9.24 -15.84
CA ILE A 209 -3.52 10.42 -15.42
C ILE A 209 -2.52 10.01 -14.33
N LEU A 210 -1.24 10.28 -14.59
CA LEU A 210 -0.14 9.98 -13.67
C LEU A 210 0.32 11.25 -12.97
N GLN A 211 0.49 11.18 -11.66
CA GLN A 211 1.03 12.28 -10.86
C GLN A 211 2.53 12.51 -11.16
N TYR A 212 3.27 11.41 -11.35
CA TYR A 212 4.70 11.42 -11.68
C TYR A 212 4.90 10.65 -12.97
N PRO A 213 5.07 11.32 -14.12
CA PRO A 213 5.31 10.68 -15.40
C PRO A 213 6.59 9.84 -15.39
N LYS A 214 6.60 8.75 -16.15
CA LYS A 214 7.79 7.91 -16.30
C LYS A 214 8.90 8.74 -16.99
N PRO A 215 10.12 8.76 -16.42
CA PRO A 215 11.23 9.47 -17.07
C PRO A 215 11.43 8.98 -18.50
N ARG A 216 11.65 9.91 -19.43
CA ARG A 216 12.01 9.53 -20.81
C ARG A 216 13.37 8.83 -20.77
N ARG A 217 13.48 7.66 -21.41
CA ARG A 217 14.82 7.07 -21.65
C ARG A 217 15.63 8.07 -22.46
N ARG A 218 16.75 8.52 -21.93
CA ARG A 218 17.75 9.22 -22.76
C ARG A 218 18.20 8.19 -23.80
N ARG A 219 18.01 8.52 -25.07
CA ARG A 219 18.58 7.76 -26.18
C ARG A 219 20.10 7.92 -26.17
#